data_5ac391b7178bfc2e7f00619f6515dfeb
#
_entry.id   5ac391b7178bfc2e7f00619f6515dfeb
#
_cell.length_a   1.000
_cell.length_b   1.000
_cell.length_c   1.000
_cell.angle_alpha   90.00
_cell.angle_beta   90.00
_cell.angle_gamma   90.00
#
_symmetry.space_group_name_H-M   'P 1'
#
loop_
_entity.id
_entity.type
_entity.pdbx_description
1 polymer ?
#
loop_
_entity_poly.entity_id
_entity_poly.type
_entity_poly.pdbx_seq_one_letter_code
_entity_poly.pdbx_strand_id
1 'polypeptide(L)'
;MLLFLPTFAPGHDPVPPEGWRSEGEPFRLSRTLAEAEAAARAPDGTRGRVLVLDGARLDVRDGAAHEVPRRAVLNVDADGDYWPPAPVAAGGGYVVRRRPGADVEILLIFRRGAWDLPKGKLDDGETVEQAAHRETAEEVGIDRDDLAPLEDLGRTVHGYVWPRRGVYAVKTTRWFSFATTAKTFEPEAREGIEAVAWLPWDEAGRRLGFETLREHHAALDPDTLGV
;
A
#
# COMPACT_ATOMS: atom_id res chain seq x y z
N MET A 1 1.23 12.29 18.84
CA MET A 1 1.06 12.65 17.42
C MET A 1 0.27 11.57 16.72
N LEU A 2 -0.69 11.92 15.88
CA LEU A 2 -1.50 10.96 15.13
C LEU A 2 -1.05 10.94 13.67
N LEU A 3 -0.68 9.78 13.15
CA LEU A 3 -0.50 9.53 11.73
C LEU A 3 -1.78 8.91 11.20
N PHE A 4 -2.43 9.61 10.30
CA PHE A 4 -3.61 9.13 9.63
C PHE A 4 -3.21 8.30 8.41
N LEU A 5 -3.56 7.01 8.37
CA LEU A 5 -3.51 6.21 7.15
C LEU A 5 -4.87 6.36 6.46
N PRO A 6 -4.96 7.09 5.35
CA PRO A 6 -6.20 7.18 4.62
C PRO A 6 -6.55 5.82 4.04
N THR A 7 -7.81 5.45 4.18
CA THR A 7 -8.43 4.48 3.27
C THR A 7 -8.57 5.22 1.94
N PHE A 8 -7.80 4.82 0.94
CA PHE A 8 -7.76 5.57 -0.31
C PHE A 8 -8.99 5.29 -1.17
N ALA A 9 -9.81 6.34 -1.37
CA ALA A 9 -10.41 6.55 -2.67
C ALA A 9 -9.49 7.54 -3.42
N PRO A 10 -9.01 7.24 -4.64
CA PRO A 10 -8.25 8.18 -5.44
C PRO A 10 -9.05 9.46 -5.65
N GLY A 11 -8.40 10.60 -5.40
CA GLY A 11 -9.01 11.91 -5.60
C GLY A 11 -9.60 12.57 -4.35
N HIS A 12 -9.64 11.89 -3.21
CA HIS A 12 -10.01 12.52 -1.94
C HIS A 12 -8.88 12.26 -0.93
N ASP A 13 -8.02 13.25 -0.73
CA ASP A 13 -7.26 13.36 0.51
C ASP A 13 -8.27 13.70 1.61
N PRO A 14 -8.61 12.79 2.53
CA PRO A 14 -9.49 13.14 3.62
C PRO A 14 -8.80 14.24 4.43
N VAL A 15 -9.42 15.40 4.52
CA VAL A 15 -8.98 16.46 5.42
C VAL A 15 -9.30 15.95 6.83
N PRO A 16 -8.27 15.70 7.66
CA PRO A 16 -8.54 15.29 9.03
C PRO A 16 -9.30 16.39 9.75
N PRO A 17 -10.39 16.10 10.43
CA PRO A 17 -11.11 17.09 11.21
C PRO A 17 -10.22 17.63 12.33
N GLU A 18 -10.32 18.91 12.62
CA GLU A 18 -9.66 19.53 13.76
C GLU A 18 -10.29 19.04 15.09
N GLY A 19 -9.47 18.96 16.15
CA GLY A 19 -9.98 18.74 17.50
C GLY A 19 -10.01 17.29 18.00
N TRP A 20 -9.26 16.37 17.39
CA TRP A 20 -9.13 15.00 17.91
C TRP A 20 -8.36 14.95 19.23
N ARG A 21 -8.80 14.08 20.16
CA ARG A 21 -8.15 13.81 21.44
C ARG A 21 -7.92 12.30 21.59
N SER A 22 -6.94 11.95 22.38
CA SER A 22 -6.73 10.59 22.88
C SER A 22 -6.41 10.66 24.35
N GLU A 23 -7.20 9.94 25.16
CA GLU A 23 -7.09 9.98 26.61
C GLU A 23 -7.14 11.41 27.19
N GLY A 24 -7.97 12.28 26.57
CA GLY A 24 -8.15 13.68 26.98
C GLY A 24 -7.12 14.67 26.46
N GLU A 25 -6.00 14.21 25.91
CA GLU A 25 -4.94 15.07 25.38
C GLU A 25 -5.18 15.44 23.91
N PRO A 26 -4.93 16.71 23.49
CA PRO A 26 -5.07 17.11 22.11
C PRO A 26 -3.95 16.53 21.24
N PHE A 27 -4.31 15.97 20.08
CA PHE A 27 -3.37 15.44 19.11
C PHE A 27 -3.31 16.28 17.85
N ARG A 28 -2.09 16.42 17.30
CA ARG A 28 -1.90 16.90 15.94
C ARG A 28 -2.00 15.73 14.96
N LEU A 29 -2.83 15.88 13.94
CA LEU A 29 -2.89 14.98 12.81
C LEU A 29 -1.82 15.34 11.78
N SER A 30 -1.13 14.32 11.28
CA SER A 30 -0.13 14.46 10.22
C SER A 30 -0.53 13.60 9.04
N ARG A 31 -0.24 14.06 7.83
CA ARG A 31 -0.54 13.34 6.58
C ARG A 31 0.55 12.35 6.21
N THR A 32 1.76 12.60 6.68
CA THR A 32 2.92 11.75 6.40
C THR A 32 3.60 11.33 7.69
N LEU A 33 4.27 10.17 7.64
CA LEU A 33 5.05 9.70 8.78
C LEU A 33 6.16 10.68 9.15
N ALA A 34 6.83 11.27 8.15
CA ALA A 34 7.89 12.25 8.37
C ALA A 34 7.41 13.51 9.12
N GLU A 35 6.22 14.03 8.77
CA GLU A 35 5.59 15.15 9.50
C GLU A 35 5.23 14.74 10.92
N ALA A 36 4.67 13.55 11.12
CA ALA A 36 4.30 13.04 12.44
C ALA A 36 5.52 12.86 13.33
N GLU A 37 6.61 12.30 12.81
CA GLU A 37 7.88 12.12 13.53
C GLU A 37 8.54 13.46 13.86
N ALA A 38 8.53 14.41 12.91
CA ALA A 38 9.08 15.75 13.14
C ALA A 38 8.32 16.47 14.25
N ALA A 39 6.99 16.39 14.22
CA ALA A 39 6.16 17.04 15.23
C ALA A 39 6.14 16.31 16.58
N ALA A 40 6.50 15.02 16.63
CA ALA A 40 6.65 14.27 17.87
C ALA A 40 8.00 14.52 18.59
N ARG A 41 8.92 15.26 17.98
CA ARG A 41 10.20 15.63 18.62
C ARG A 41 9.99 16.82 19.53
N ALA A 42 10.28 16.65 20.82
CA ALA A 42 10.32 17.75 21.77
C ALA A 42 11.63 18.55 21.62
N PRO A 43 11.67 19.83 22.09
CA PRO A 43 12.88 20.67 22.07
C PRO A 43 14.09 20.07 22.80
N ASP A 44 13.85 19.23 23.80
CA ASP A 44 14.89 18.52 24.57
C ASP A 44 15.40 17.24 23.87
N GLY A 45 14.91 16.94 22.66
CA GLY A 45 15.30 15.75 21.90
C GLY A 45 14.54 14.48 22.25
N THR A 46 13.64 14.50 23.23
CA THR A 46 12.76 13.36 23.51
C THR A 46 11.78 13.14 22.34
N ARG A 47 11.45 11.86 22.10
CA ARG A 47 10.46 11.50 21.06
C ARG A 47 9.13 11.12 21.72
N GLY A 48 8.10 11.88 21.41
CA GLY A 48 6.73 11.49 21.71
C GLY A 48 6.29 10.28 20.85
N ARG A 49 5.21 9.63 21.28
CA ARG A 49 4.61 8.52 20.50
C ARG A 49 3.91 9.06 19.27
N VAL A 50 4.06 8.35 18.16
CA VAL A 50 3.29 8.54 16.92
C VAL A 50 2.30 7.39 16.82
N LEU A 51 1.00 7.69 16.97
CA LEU A 51 -0.06 6.70 16.79
C LEU A 51 -0.46 6.63 15.32
N VAL A 52 -0.54 5.42 14.79
CA VAL A 52 -1.00 5.14 13.42
C VAL A 52 -2.48 4.80 13.47
N LEU A 53 -3.29 5.53 12.70
CA LEU A 53 -4.74 5.39 12.72
C LEU A 53 -5.27 4.78 11.41
N ASP A 54 -6.25 3.90 11.56
CA ASP A 54 -7.09 3.42 10.46
C ASP A 54 -8.25 4.42 10.23
N GLY A 55 -8.21 5.09 9.10
CA GLY A 55 -9.22 6.09 8.73
C GLY A 55 -10.64 5.51 8.60
N ALA A 56 -10.77 4.27 8.15
CA ALA A 56 -12.07 3.60 8.02
C ALA A 56 -12.77 3.33 9.37
N ARG A 57 -11.99 3.29 10.45
CA ARG A 57 -12.48 3.05 11.79
C ARG A 57 -12.69 4.32 12.62
N LEU A 58 -12.44 5.48 11.99
CA LEU A 58 -12.72 6.78 12.60
C LEU A 58 -14.15 7.19 12.26
N ASP A 59 -14.99 7.29 13.27
CA ASP A 59 -16.37 7.80 13.11
C ASP A 59 -16.32 9.34 13.16
N VAL A 60 -16.28 9.96 11.98
CA VAL A 60 -16.21 11.42 11.84
C VAL A 60 -17.65 11.96 11.77
N ARG A 61 -18.21 12.37 12.90
CA ARG A 61 -19.48 13.10 12.94
C ARG A 61 -19.23 14.57 13.27
N ASP A 62 -20.00 15.44 12.63
CA ASP A 62 -19.87 16.90 12.61
C ASP A 62 -19.39 17.57 13.91
N GLY A 63 -18.30 18.32 13.82
CA GLY A 63 -18.00 19.52 14.62
C GLY A 63 -17.61 19.36 16.09
N ALA A 64 -17.61 18.17 16.68
CA ALA A 64 -17.22 17.93 18.07
C ALA A 64 -15.77 17.43 18.19
N ALA A 65 -15.14 17.69 19.34
CA ALA A 65 -13.87 17.06 19.68
C ALA A 65 -14.10 15.53 19.81
N HIS A 66 -13.44 14.73 19.00
CA HIS A 66 -13.61 13.28 18.95
C HIS A 66 -12.47 12.57 19.68
N GLU A 67 -12.80 11.64 20.57
CA GLU A 67 -11.84 10.70 21.10
C GLU A 67 -11.48 9.68 20.01
N VAL A 68 -10.19 9.40 19.85
CA VAL A 68 -9.70 8.36 18.97
C VAL A 68 -10.09 7.00 19.53
N PRO A 69 -10.99 6.25 18.86
CA PRO A 69 -11.37 4.95 19.38
C PRO A 69 -10.17 3.99 19.35
N ARG A 70 -9.99 3.24 20.44
CA ARG A 70 -8.86 2.29 20.56
C ARG A 70 -8.73 1.35 19.35
N ARG A 71 -9.88 0.93 18.78
CA ARG A 71 -9.95 0.06 17.58
C ARG A 71 -9.34 0.68 16.33
N ALA A 72 -9.22 2.01 16.26
CA ALA A 72 -8.62 2.73 15.14
C ALA A 72 -7.10 2.87 15.27
N VAL A 73 -6.53 2.61 16.45
CA VAL A 73 -5.09 2.67 16.67
C VAL A 73 -4.47 1.34 16.24
N LEU A 74 -3.59 1.38 15.24
CA LEU A 74 -3.04 0.20 14.60
C LEU A 74 -1.70 -0.26 15.18
N ASN A 75 -0.94 0.65 15.76
CA ASN A 75 0.42 0.37 16.24
C ASN A 75 0.55 0.26 17.78
N VAL A 76 -0.55 -0.05 18.42
CA VAL A 76 -0.59 -0.49 19.82
C VAL A 76 -1.39 -1.78 19.84
N ASP A 77 -0.86 -2.87 20.36
CA ASP A 77 -1.54 -4.15 20.37
C ASP A 77 -2.55 -4.31 21.53
N ALA A 78 -3.20 -5.48 21.62
CA ALA A 78 -4.23 -5.75 22.62
C ALA A 78 -3.69 -5.69 24.07
N ASP A 79 -2.41 -6.00 24.27
CA ASP A 79 -1.73 -5.97 25.56
C ASP A 79 -1.23 -4.55 25.92
N GLY A 80 -1.35 -3.59 25.00
CA GLY A 80 -0.95 -2.20 25.18
C GLY A 80 0.48 -1.91 24.75
N ASP A 81 1.17 -2.87 24.14
CA ASP A 81 2.52 -2.70 23.64
C ASP A 81 2.53 -1.77 22.42
N TYR A 82 3.41 -0.77 22.48
CA TYR A 82 3.57 0.23 21.44
C TYR A 82 4.65 -0.18 20.43
N TRP A 83 4.27 -0.21 19.16
CA TRP A 83 5.18 -0.46 18.04
C TRP A 83 5.49 0.85 17.34
N PRO A 84 6.74 1.40 17.45
CA PRO A 84 7.09 2.64 16.78
C PRO A 84 6.92 2.49 15.26
N PRO A 85 6.25 3.44 14.58
CA PRO A 85 6.07 3.34 13.14
C PRO A 85 7.40 3.55 12.41
N ALA A 86 7.60 2.78 11.33
CA ALA A 86 8.76 2.90 10.46
C ALA A 86 8.33 2.85 8.99
N PRO A 87 8.89 3.73 8.12
CA PRO A 87 8.56 3.73 6.71
C PRO A 87 9.16 2.51 6.01
N VAL A 88 8.39 1.95 5.07
CA VAL A 88 8.85 0.91 4.15
C VAL A 88 8.43 1.31 2.74
N ALA A 89 9.38 1.58 1.87
CA ALA A 89 9.13 1.85 0.46
C ALA A 89 9.08 0.53 -0.33
N ALA A 90 8.18 0.48 -1.33
CA ALA A 90 8.03 -0.64 -2.23
C ALA A 90 7.59 -0.16 -3.62
N GLY A 91 7.93 -0.94 -4.64
CA GLY A 91 7.44 -0.81 -6.00
C GLY A 91 6.67 -2.05 -6.42
N GLY A 92 5.67 -1.91 -7.28
CA GLY A 92 4.90 -3.02 -7.80
C GLY A 92 4.26 -2.73 -9.15
N GLY A 93 3.79 -3.78 -9.81
CA GLY A 93 3.34 -3.72 -11.19
C GLY A 93 1.93 -4.24 -11.43
N TYR A 94 1.24 -3.53 -12.29
CA TYR A 94 0.06 -3.96 -13.03
C TYR A 94 0.53 -4.42 -14.40
N VAL A 95 0.82 -5.70 -14.58
CA VAL A 95 1.16 -6.22 -15.91
C VAL A 95 -0.15 -6.38 -16.68
N VAL A 96 -0.31 -5.61 -17.75
CA VAL A 96 -1.57 -5.49 -18.48
C VAL A 96 -1.41 -5.84 -19.95
N ARG A 97 -2.48 -6.29 -20.57
CA ARG A 97 -2.56 -6.48 -22.01
C ARG A 97 -3.99 -6.27 -22.50
N ARG A 98 -4.12 -5.89 -23.74
CA ARG A 98 -5.42 -5.84 -24.45
C ARG A 98 -5.34 -6.72 -25.69
N ARG A 99 -6.29 -7.64 -25.83
CA ARG A 99 -6.44 -8.39 -27.07
C ARG A 99 -7.46 -7.68 -27.98
N PRO A 100 -7.32 -7.79 -29.31
CA PRO A 100 -8.28 -7.20 -30.24
C PRO A 100 -9.71 -7.63 -29.92
N GLY A 101 -10.61 -6.67 -29.66
CA GLY A 101 -12.03 -6.92 -29.38
C GLY A 101 -12.33 -7.50 -27.99
N ALA A 102 -11.36 -7.49 -27.08
CA ALA A 102 -11.53 -7.98 -25.71
C ALA A 102 -11.25 -6.88 -24.69
N ASP A 103 -11.71 -7.11 -23.47
CA ASP A 103 -11.41 -6.26 -22.31
C ASP A 103 -9.92 -6.34 -21.94
N VAL A 104 -9.45 -5.36 -21.17
CA VAL A 104 -8.12 -5.38 -20.60
C VAL A 104 -7.99 -6.56 -19.65
N GLU A 105 -6.91 -7.30 -19.78
CA GLU A 105 -6.51 -8.36 -18.85
C GLU A 105 -5.32 -7.90 -18.03
N ILE A 106 -5.27 -8.34 -16.79
CA ILE A 106 -4.17 -8.10 -15.85
C ILE A 106 -3.60 -9.42 -15.34
N LEU A 107 -2.29 -9.46 -15.16
CA LEU A 107 -1.58 -10.61 -14.60
C LEU A 107 -1.56 -10.50 -13.08
N LEU A 108 -2.11 -11.48 -12.40
CA LEU A 108 -2.05 -11.61 -10.94
C LEU A 108 -1.18 -12.79 -10.53
N ILE A 109 -0.59 -12.69 -9.34
CA ILE A 109 0.09 -13.78 -8.66
C ILE A 109 -0.80 -14.35 -7.56
N PHE A 110 -0.75 -15.66 -7.34
CA PHE A 110 -1.42 -16.32 -6.22
C PHE A 110 -0.38 -16.75 -5.20
N ARG A 111 -0.48 -16.23 -3.97
CA ARG A 111 0.42 -16.58 -2.88
C ARG A 111 -0.29 -16.52 -1.54
N ARG A 112 0.10 -17.41 -0.62
CA ARG A 112 -0.45 -17.44 0.76
C ARG A 112 -1.97 -17.47 0.80
N GLY A 113 -2.60 -18.15 -0.16
CA GLY A 113 -4.04 -18.31 -0.24
C GLY A 113 -4.81 -17.11 -0.81
N ALA A 114 -4.14 -16.11 -1.40
CA ALA A 114 -4.78 -14.91 -1.94
C ALA A 114 -4.18 -14.49 -3.29
N TRP A 115 -5.01 -13.91 -4.14
CA TRP A 115 -4.56 -13.20 -5.34
C TRP A 115 -4.00 -11.84 -4.98
N ASP A 116 -2.85 -11.50 -5.54
CA ASP A 116 -2.08 -10.31 -5.24
C ASP A 116 -1.46 -9.73 -6.52
N LEU A 117 -0.95 -8.52 -6.44
CA LEU A 117 -0.12 -7.89 -7.46
C LEU A 117 1.36 -8.10 -7.13
N PRO A 118 2.20 -8.34 -8.15
CA PRO A 118 3.65 -8.46 -7.95
C PRO A 118 4.25 -7.16 -7.41
N LYS A 119 5.03 -7.25 -6.33
CA LYS A 119 5.63 -6.10 -5.62
C LYS A 119 6.64 -6.49 -4.59
N GLY A 120 7.65 -5.69 -4.43
CA GLY A 120 8.61 -5.87 -3.36
C GLY A 120 9.22 -4.59 -2.85
N LYS A 121 10.18 -4.71 -1.97
CA LYS A 121 10.88 -3.59 -1.34
C LYS A 121 11.99 -3.09 -2.25
N LEU A 122 12.37 -1.83 -2.04
CA LEU A 122 13.56 -1.29 -2.70
C LEU A 122 14.83 -1.94 -2.15
N ASP A 123 15.74 -2.23 -3.03
CA ASP A 123 17.13 -2.51 -2.68
C ASP A 123 17.91 -1.20 -2.47
N ASP A 124 19.10 -1.29 -1.86
CA ASP A 124 19.94 -0.12 -1.58
C ASP A 124 20.34 0.61 -2.88
N GLY A 125 20.00 1.88 -2.96
CA GLY A 125 20.31 2.74 -4.12
C GLY A 125 19.32 2.61 -5.29
N GLU A 126 18.28 1.80 -5.16
CA GLU A 126 17.26 1.58 -6.18
C GLU A 126 16.20 2.69 -6.15
N THR A 127 15.74 3.14 -7.31
CA THR A 127 14.52 3.97 -7.37
C THR A 127 13.27 3.12 -7.24
N VAL A 128 12.13 3.75 -6.95
CA VAL A 128 10.86 3.02 -6.81
C VAL A 128 10.44 2.36 -8.13
N GLU A 129 10.71 3.02 -9.26
CA GLU A 129 10.45 2.50 -10.61
C GLU A 129 11.32 1.27 -10.90
N GLN A 130 12.60 1.33 -10.53
CA GLN A 130 13.52 0.20 -10.69
C GLN A 130 13.08 -1.00 -9.84
N ALA A 131 12.69 -0.75 -8.59
CA ALA A 131 12.16 -1.78 -7.71
C ALA A 131 10.87 -2.40 -8.28
N ALA A 132 9.93 -1.57 -8.76
CA ALA A 132 8.69 -2.04 -9.36
C ALA A 132 8.96 -2.94 -10.58
N HIS A 133 9.88 -2.54 -11.44
CA HIS A 133 10.26 -3.30 -12.63
C HIS A 133 10.93 -4.62 -12.27
N ARG A 134 11.92 -4.59 -11.36
CA ARG A 134 12.64 -5.79 -10.89
C ARG A 134 11.70 -6.78 -10.21
N GLU A 135 10.99 -6.34 -9.19
CA GLU A 135 10.11 -7.19 -8.39
C GLU A 135 8.96 -7.76 -9.23
N THR A 136 8.43 -6.96 -10.17
CA THR A 136 7.39 -7.46 -11.07
C THR A 136 7.91 -8.59 -11.95
N ALA A 137 9.08 -8.42 -12.57
CA ALA A 137 9.69 -9.44 -13.41
C ALA A 137 10.04 -10.70 -12.61
N GLU A 138 10.66 -10.55 -11.43
CA GLU A 138 11.03 -11.66 -10.55
C GLU A 138 9.82 -12.45 -10.05
N GLU A 139 8.79 -11.76 -9.51
CA GLU A 139 7.61 -12.44 -8.93
C GLU A 139 6.72 -13.10 -10.00
N VAL A 140 6.65 -12.58 -11.24
CA VAL A 140 5.93 -13.26 -12.31
C VAL A 140 6.79 -14.26 -13.09
N GLY A 141 8.12 -14.22 -12.89
CA GLY A 141 9.07 -15.16 -13.48
C GLY A 141 9.29 -14.97 -14.97
N ILE A 142 9.68 -13.73 -15.34
CA ILE A 142 10.07 -13.37 -16.73
C ILE A 142 11.39 -12.59 -16.73
N ASP A 143 11.99 -12.46 -17.90
CA ASP A 143 13.12 -11.55 -18.07
C ASP A 143 12.64 -10.09 -17.94
N ARG A 144 13.48 -9.24 -17.34
CA ARG A 144 13.19 -7.80 -17.24
C ARG A 144 13.05 -7.13 -18.60
N ASP A 145 13.81 -7.60 -19.60
CA ASP A 145 13.77 -7.08 -20.97
C ASP A 145 12.43 -7.37 -21.66
N ASP A 146 11.67 -8.36 -21.17
CA ASP A 146 10.33 -8.68 -21.66
C ASP A 146 9.23 -7.82 -21.01
N LEU A 147 9.59 -6.93 -20.09
CA LEU A 147 8.65 -6.09 -19.34
C LEU A 147 8.85 -4.61 -19.68
N ALA A 148 7.96 -4.03 -20.45
CA ALA A 148 8.01 -2.63 -20.86
C ALA A 148 7.20 -1.74 -19.90
N PRO A 149 7.81 -0.69 -19.27
CA PRO A 149 7.08 0.24 -18.41
C PRO A 149 6.14 1.12 -19.25
N LEU A 150 4.97 1.46 -18.67
CA LEU A 150 3.96 2.31 -19.27
C LEU A 150 3.67 3.52 -18.36
N GLU A 151 2.69 3.43 -17.46
CA GLU A 151 2.15 4.55 -16.69
C GLU A 151 2.41 4.41 -15.19
N ASP A 152 2.52 5.56 -14.49
CA ASP A 152 2.49 5.63 -13.04
C ASP A 152 1.04 5.64 -12.55
N LEU A 153 0.67 4.66 -11.75
CA LEU A 153 -0.70 4.45 -11.28
C LEU A 153 -0.94 4.94 -9.85
N GLY A 154 0.02 5.69 -9.29
CA GLY A 154 -0.10 6.18 -7.92
C GLY A 154 0.39 5.16 -6.88
N ARG A 155 -0.22 5.19 -5.69
CA ARG A 155 0.31 4.43 -4.55
C ARG A 155 -0.80 3.88 -3.65
N THR A 156 -0.46 2.80 -2.94
CA THR A 156 -1.22 2.33 -1.76
C THR A 156 -0.38 2.42 -0.51
N VAL A 157 -1.04 2.57 0.64
CA VAL A 157 -0.37 2.55 1.95
C VAL A 157 -1.07 1.54 2.83
N HIS A 158 -0.33 0.67 3.46
CA HIS A 158 -0.85 -0.22 4.49
C HIS A 158 0.17 -0.42 5.61
N GLY A 159 -0.31 -0.83 6.77
CA GLY A 159 0.54 -1.04 7.93
C GLY A 159 0.43 -2.45 8.49
N TYR A 160 1.52 -2.91 9.09
CA TYR A 160 1.57 -4.20 9.79
C TYR A 160 2.65 -4.20 10.87
N VAL A 161 2.44 -4.98 11.91
CA VAL A 161 3.48 -5.22 12.92
C VAL A 161 4.61 -6.05 12.32
N TRP A 162 5.84 -5.59 12.49
CA TRP A 162 7.05 -6.29 12.07
C TRP A 162 7.89 -6.70 13.29
N PRO A 163 7.57 -7.83 13.95
CA PRO A 163 8.16 -8.19 15.24
C PRO A 163 9.68 -8.31 15.21
N ARG A 164 10.25 -8.86 14.12
CA ARG A 164 11.71 -9.01 13.96
C ARG A 164 12.47 -7.69 13.99
N ARG A 165 11.81 -6.57 13.64
CA ARG A 165 12.38 -5.21 13.69
C ARG A 165 11.87 -4.38 14.87
N GLY A 166 10.92 -4.88 15.65
CA GLY A 166 10.32 -4.16 16.76
C GLY A 166 9.55 -2.90 16.34
N VAL A 167 8.97 -2.90 15.15
CA VAL A 167 8.30 -1.70 14.58
C VAL A 167 6.92 -2.06 14.00
N TYR A 168 6.11 -1.01 13.85
CA TYR A 168 4.94 -1.04 12.97
C TYR A 168 5.34 -0.48 11.60
N ALA A 169 5.42 -1.36 10.62
CA ALA A 169 5.80 -0.97 9.27
C ALA A 169 4.65 -0.20 8.59
N VAL A 170 4.93 1.02 8.14
CA VAL A 170 4.04 1.80 7.26
C VAL A 170 4.56 1.65 5.85
N LYS A 171 4.00 0.67 5.12
CA LYS A 171 4.46 0.33 3.77
C LYS A 171 3.71 1.16 2.74
N THR A 172 4.47 1.94 1.97
CA THR A 172 3.99 2.65 0.78
C THR A 172 4.46 1.89 -0.45
N THR A 173 3.53 1.38 -1.25
CA THR A 173 3.83 0.75 -2.55
C THR A 173 3.42 1.69 -3.66
N ARG A 174 4.36 2.06 -4.54
CA ARG A 174 4.06 2.77 -5.78
C ARG A 174 3.82 1.77 -6.88
N TRP A 175 2.79 2.02 -7.68
CA TRP A 175 2.31 1.12 -8.70
C TRP A 175 2.57 1.68 -10.09
N PHE A 176 2.98 0.81 -11.00
CA PHE A 176 3.20 1.14 -12.41
C PHE A 176 2.52 0.12 -13.28
N SER A 177 2.02 0.53 -14.44
CA SER A 177 1.59 -0.43 -15.45
C SER A 177 2.77 -0.85 -16.32
N PHE A 178 2.71 -2.09 -16.78
CA PHE A 178 3.69 -2.71 -17.65
C PHE A 178 3.01 -3.53 -18.72
N ALA A 179 3.55 -3.49 -19.95
CA ALA A 179 3.24 -4.47 -20.97
C ALA A 179 4.30 -5.57 -20.96
N THR A 180 3.95 -6.78 -21.40
CA THR A 180 4.92 -7.87 -21.56
C THR A 180 4.76 -8.60 -22.88
N THR A 181 5.88 -9.03 -23.46
CA THR A 181 5.96 -9.90 -24.62
C THR A 181 6.08 -11.38 -24.22
N ALA A 182 6.31 -11.66 -22.93
CA ALA A 182 6.44 -13.02 -22.40
C ALA A 182 5.13 -13.82 -22.55
N LYS A 183 5.27 -15.10 -22.85
CA LYS A 183 4.16 -16.03 -23.02
C LYS A 183 4.12 -17.12 -21.96
N THR A 184 5.22 -17.31 -21.26
CA THR A 184 5.38 -18.29 -20.18
C THR A 184 5.85 -17.53 -18.93
N PHE A 185 5.43 -18.01 -17.77
CA PHE A 185 5.70 -17.42 -16.47
C PHE A 185 6.24 -18.52 -15.55
N GLU A 186 7.41 -18.30 -14.97
CA GLU A 186 8.05 -19.24 -14.05
C GLU A 186 8.32 -18.53 -12.70
N PRO A 187 7.28 -18.33 -11.87
CA PRO A 187 7.38 -17.54 -10.66
C PRO A 187 8.36 -18.16 -9.66
N GLU A 188 9.03 -17.31 -8.88
CA GLU A 188 9.97 -17.77 -7.87
C GLU A 188 9.28 -18.52 -6.73
N ALA A 189 9.51 -19.82 -6.63
CA ALA A 189 8.97 -20.66 -5.57
C ALA A 189 9.38 -20.20 -4.14
N ARG A 190 10.55 -19.56 -3.99
CA ARG A 190 11.03 -19.02 -2.70
C ARG A 190 10.16 -17.88 -2.16
N GLU A 191 9.47 -17.13 -3.02
CA GLU A 191 8.51 -16.08 -2.62
C GLU A 191 7.14 -16.63 -2.24
N GLY A 192 6.96 -17.95 -2.33
CA GLY A 192 5.71 -18.63 -2.01
C GLY A 192 4.61 -18.35 -3.04
N ILE A 193 5.00 -18.02 -4.28
CA ILE A 193 4.08 -17.81 -5.39
C ILE A 193 3.74 -19.18 -5.97
N GLU A 194 2.46 -19.50 -5.97
CA GLU A 194 1.94 -20.81 -6.34
C GLU A 194 1.38 -20.82 -7.78
N ALA A 195 0.93 -19.65 -8.25
CA ALA A 195 0.39 -19.50 -9.61
C ALA A 195 0.50 -18.04 -10.10
N VAL A 196 0.53 -17.91 -11.43
CA VAL A 196 0.41 -16.63 -12.15
C VAL A 196 -0.70 -16.82 -13.19
N ALA A 197 -1.63 -15.86 -13.26
CA ALA A 197 -2.76 -15.98 -14.20
C ALA A 197 -3.17 -14.61 -14.76
N TRP A 198 -3.50 -14.61 -16.05
CA TRP A 198 -4.21 -13.53 -16.69
C TRP A 198 -5.70 -13.58 -16.35
N LEU A 199 -6.23 -12.49 -15.83
CA LEU A 199 -7.65 -12.34 -15.53
C LEU A 199 -8.21 -11.10 -16.23
N PRO A 200 -9.47 -11.14 -16.70
CA PRO A 200 -10.17 -9.93 -17.12
C PRO A 200 -10.17 -8.89 -15.99
N TRP A 201 -10.09 -7.60 -16.35
CA TRP A 201 -9.97 -6.50 -15.41
C TRP A 201 -10.96 -6.58 -14.23
N ASP A 202 -12.25 -6.69 -14.54
CA ASP A 202 -13.30 -6.77 -13.53
C ASP A 202 -13.22 -8.02 -12.64
N GLU A 203 -12.80 -9.15 -13.21
CA GLU A 203 -12.62 -10.38 -12.46
C GLU A 203 -11.43 -10.25 -11.50
N ALA A 204 -10.35 -9.66 -11.96
CA ALA A 204 -9.16 -9.39 -11.14
C ALA A 204 -9.50 -8.54 -9.92
N GLY A 205 -10.25 -7.45 -10.12
CA GLY A 205 -10.71 -6.59 -9.02
C GLY A 205 -11.49 -7.33 -7.94
N ARG A 206 -12.35 -8.28 -8.36
CA ARG A 206 -13.12 -9.12 -7.42
C ARG A 206 -12.26 -10.15 -6.69
N ARG A 207 -11.19 -10.65 -7.33
CA ARG A 207 -10.31 -11.71 -6.79
C ARG A 207 -9.18 -11.19 -5.92
N LEU A 208 -8.75 -9.93 -6.05
CA LEU A 208 -7.71 -9.35 -5.22
C LEU A 208 -8.01 -9.57 -3.73
N GLY A 209 -7.06 -10.17 -3.00
CA GLY A 209 -7.25 -10.60 -1.62
C GLY A 209 -7.24 -9.46 -0.60
N PHE A 210 -6.71 -8.28 -0.96
CA PHE A 210 -6.51 -7.15 -0.05
C PHE A 210 -7.43 -5.99 -0.40
N GLU A 211 -8.10 -5.43 0.61
CA GLU A 211 -9.05 -4.32 0.44
C GLU A 211 -8.39 -3.09 -0.21
N THR A 212 -7.21 -2.69 0.27
CA THR A 212 -6.45 -1.57 -0.29
C THR A 212 -6.12 -1.74 -1.78
N LEU A 213 -5.90 -2.99 -2.24
CA LEU A 213 -5.67 -3.27 -3.65
C LEU A 213 -6.96 -3.24 -4.46
N ARG A 214 -8.08 -3.74 -3.90
CA ARG A 214 -9.39 -3.65 -4.56
C ARG A 214 -9.82 -2.21 -4.75
N GLU A 215 -9.65 -1.37 -3.73
CA GLU A 215 -9.95 0.06 -3.78
C GLU A 215 -9.07 0.77 -4.82
N HIS A 216 -7.76 0.52 -4.80
CA HIS A 216 -6.84 1.09 -5.78
C HIS A 216 -7.19 0.65 -7.21
N HIS A 217 -7.45 -0.63 -7.41
CA HIS A 217 -7.85 -1.19 -8.71
C HIS A 217 -9.17 -0.58 -9.22
N ALA A 218 -10.17 -0.47 -8.35
CA ALA A 218 -11.48 0.10 -8.68
C ALA A 218 -11.44 1.59 -9.06
N ALA A 219 -10.39 2.27 -8.66
CA ALA A 219 -10.19 3.67 -8.94
C ALA A 219 -9.41 3.95 -10.24
N LEU A 220 -8.83 2.93 -10.85
CA LEU A 220 -8.13 3.05 -12.11
C LEU A 220 -9.10 2.85 -13.28
N ASP A 221 -8.89 3.61 -14.34
CA ASP A 221 -9.56 3.41 -15.62
C ASP A 221 -8.67 2.51 -16.50
N PRO A 222 -9.12 1.28 -16.83
CA PRO A 222 -8.33 0.36 -17.64
C PRO A 222 -7.98 0.89 -19.04
N ASP A 223 -8.73 1.85 -19.55
CA ASP A 223 -8.45 2.45 -20.86
C ASP A 223 -7.27 3.45 -20.85
N THR A 224 -6.80 3.83 -19.66
CA THR A 224 -5.67 4.76 -19.46
C THR A 224 -4.34 4.08 -19.12
N LEU A 225 -4.29 2.73 -19.10
CA LEU A 225 -3.11 1.98 -18.65
C LEU A 225 -2.00 1.82 -19.70
N GLY A 226 -2.16 2.38 -20.89
CA GLY A 226 -1.14 2.39 -21.94
C GLY A 226 -1.15 1.17 -22.89
N VAL A 227 -2.22 0.33 -22.88
CA VAL A 227 -2.39 -0.86 -23.75
C VAL A 227 -3.63 -0.82 -24.62
#